data_39f1b16cf2ca6e0b262c58d4ea280165
#
_entry.id   39f1b16cf2ca6e0b262c58d4ea280165
#
_cell.length_a   1.000
_cell.length_b   1.000
_cell.length_c   1.000
_cell.angle_alpha   90.00
_cell.angle_beta   90.00
_cell.angle_gamma   90.00
#
_symmetry.space_group_name_H-M   'P 1'
#
loop_
_entity.id
_entity.type
_entity.pdbx_description
1 polymer ?
#
loop_
_entity_poly.entity_id
_entity_poly.type
_entity_poly.pdbx_seq_one_letter_code
_entity_poly.pdbx_strand_id
1 'polypeptide(L)'
;MTIGLKHISKATGYAISTVSRVLTNNISADSVSAKEILRVAREIGYSKYRSVVSPENRVLDIALITQHYSEEFYAYLYSAFDKISIERNCNLTIHSVRHTKPLIGELSFLSKNHDGFILFLPTLDPFSYNKIKETMNNYPIVSIAPSFEAVFDTYTFDSYLGGSLAAKAFLEEGYTKFGIIRGPLQKWEAALRRNGFKDTVENEGHKVIWDYKGDYSFESGEKAFHNIVKKINKDIGIFASNDQMAVGFIHAALEHNKQIPKDYAIIGYDNILFSKIFFPKLTTIDTDVDQLAEEAIDQLSRRIKNEVNLNRSARKTLIPVELIKRDTHK
;
A
#
# COMPACT_ATOMS: atom_id res chain seq x y z
N MET A 1 34.28 -0.30 17.28
CA MET A 1 34.60 0.84 18.19
C MET A 1 33.30 1.54 18.51
N THR A 2 32.97 1.78 19.77
CA THR A 2 31.74 2.47 20.15
C THR A 2 31.93 3.98 19.96
N ILE A 3 31.10 4.59 19.09
CA ILE A 3 31.16 6.03 18.83
C ILE A 3 30.52 6.78 19.99
N GLY A 4 31.29 7.70 20.59
CA GLY A 4 30.87 8.51 21.74
C GLY A 4 30.96 10.00 21.47
N LEU A 5 30.58 10.84 22.44
CA LEU A 5 30.55 12.32 22.34
C LEU A 5 31.89 12.92 21.87
N LYS A 6 33.02 12.30 22.24
CA LYS A 6 34.37 12.75 21.80
C LYS A 6 34.54 12.65 20.28
N HIS A 7 33.96 11.66 19.64
CA HIS A 7 34.05 11.50 18.18
C HIS A 7 33.27 12.60 17.46
N ILE A 8 32.06 12.93 17.98
CA ILE A 8 31.23 14.01 17.46
C ILE A 8 31.93 15.35 17.66
N SER A 9 32.46 15.61 18.85
CA SER A 9 33.23 16.81 19.16
C SER A 9 34.43 17.00 18.21
N LYS A 10 35.17 15.94 17.96
CA LYS A 10 36.31 15.97 17.02
C LYS A 10 35.88 16.25 15.58
N ALA A 11 34.77 15.67 15.15
CA ALA A 11 34.28 15.79 13.78
C ALA A 11 33.64 17.18 13.50
N THR A 12 33.03 17.79 14.52
CA THR A 12 32.31 19.08 14.41
C THR A 12 33.15 20.29 14.87
N GLY A 13 34.23 20.07 15.63
CA GLY A 13 35.01 21.15 16.26
C GLY A 13 34.37 21.77 17.50
N TYR A 14 33.15 21.39 17.89
CA TYR A 14 32.47 21.91 19.08
C TYR A 14 32.94 21.22 20.36
N ALA A 15 32.92 21.97 21.48
CA ALA A 15 33.25 21.40 22.79
C ALA A 15 32.34 20.22 23.16
N ILE A 16 32.84 19.22 23.88
CA ILE A 16 32.07 18.05 24.32
C ILE A 16 30.84 18.46 25.11
N SER A 17 30.92 19.51 25.92
CA SER A 17 29.79 20.07 26.70
C SER A 17 28.69 20.64 25.80
N THR A 18 29.07 21.28 24.70
CA THR A 18 28.11 21.79 23.70
C THR A 18 27.44 20.62 22.98
N VAL A 19 28.23 19.63 22.53
CA VAL A 19 27.71 18.39 21.92
C VAL A 19 26.72 17.69 22.85
N SER A 20 27.08 17.53 24.14
CA SER A 20 26.21 16.90 25.13
C SER A 20 24.91 17.66 25.32
N ARG A 21 24.95 18.99 25.45
CA ARG A 21 23.74 19.82 25.63
C ARG A 21 22.79 19.79 24.42
N VAL A 22 23.33 19.76 23.20
CA VAL A 22 22.54 19.59 21.97
C VAL A 22 21.85 18.23 21.96
N LEU A 23 22.59 17.17 22.22
CA LEU A 23 22.06 15.81 22.18
C LEU A 23 21.03 15.54 23.30
N THR A 24 21.10 16.25 24.43
CA THR A 24 20.13 16.13 25.53
C THR A 24 19.02 17.19 25.50
N ASN A 25 18.81 17.85 24.37
CA ASN A 25 17.80 18.91 24.16
C ASN A 25 17.89 20.13 25.09
N ASN A 26 19.06 20.37 25.68
CA ASN A 26 19.32 21.54 26.51
C ASN A 26 19.73 22.80 25.70
N ILE A 27 19.73 22.70 24.36
CA ILE A 27 19.94 23.80 23.41
C ILE A 27 18.92 23.61 22.28
N SER A 28 18.31 24.73 21.81
CA SER A 28 17.38 24.69 20.67
C SER A 28 18.02 24.01 19.46
N ALA A 29 17.31 23.06 18.86
CA ALA A 29 17.74 22.31 17.67
C ALA A 29 17.86 23.22 16.44
N ASP A 30 17.30 24.44 16.47
CA ASP A 30 17.28 25.38 15.32
C ASP A 30 18.60 26.15 15.16
N SER A 31 19.47 26.13 16.17
CA SER A 31 20.78 26.79 16.05
C SER A 31 21.66 26.10 14.99
N VAL A 32 22.49 26.87 14.29
CA VAL A 32 23.43 26.33 13.27
C VAL A 32 24.33 25.23 13.86
N SER A 33 24.83 25.48 15.08
CA SER A 33 25.67 24.49 15.78
C SER A 33 24.90 23.21 16.15
N ALA A 34 23.62 23.32 16.53
CA ALA A 34 22.81 22.14 16.84
C ALA A 34 22.56 21.31 15.58
N LYS A 35 22.15 21.94 14.49
CA LYS A 35 21.92 21.27 13.19
C LYS A 35 23.18 20.50 12.74
N GLU A 36 24.35 21.13 12.83
CA GLU A 36 25.62 20.51 12.46
C GLU A 36 25.99 19.33 13.37
N ILE A 37 25.87 19.49 14.69
CA ILE A 37 26.12 18.42 15.68
C ILE A 37 25.18 17.23 15.45
N LEU A 38 23.88 17.47 15.22
CA LEU A 38 22.89 16.43 14.99
C LEU A 38 23.16 15.70 13.67
N ARG A 39 23.51 16.43 12.60
CA ARG A 39 23.89 15.84 11.31
C ARG A 39 25.09 14.91 11.47
N VAL A 40 26.17 15.40 12.04
CA VAL A 40 27.40 14.62 12.21
C VAL A 40 27.19 13.43 13.15
N ALA A 41 26.46 13.60 14.27
CA ALA A 41 26.18 12.49 15.19
C ALA A 41 25.45 11.34 14.49
N ARG A 42 24.56 11.66 13.56
CA ARG A 42 23.84 10.67 12.74
C ARG A 42 24.78 10.02 11.73
N GLU A 43 25.53 10.81 10.94
CA GLU A 43 26.41 10.32 9.89
C GLU A 43 27.48 9.36 10.40
N ILE A 44 28.06 9.64 11.56
CA ILE A 44 29.05 8.76 12.17
C ILE A 44 28.43 7.58 12.95
N GLY A 45 27.09 7.47 13.00
CA GLY A 45 26.40 6.38 13.66
C GLY A 45 26.49 6.38 15.19
N TYR A 46 26.27 7.52 15.83
CA TYR A 46 26.25 7.60 17.30
C TYR A 46 25.12 6.74 17.86
N SER A 47 25.45 5.66 18.56
CA SER A 47 24.53 4.61 18.98
C SER A 47 23.36 5.07 19.88
N LYS A 48 23.54 6.19 20.61
CA LYS A 48 22.50 6.79 21.46
C LYS A 48 21.73 7.91 20.79
N TYR A 49 21.96 8.19 19.49
CA TYR A 49 21.35 9.31 18.79
C TYR A 49 19.82 9.33 18.96
N ARG A 50 19.14 8.21 18.70
CA ARG A 50 17.70 8.10 18.79
C ARG A 50 17.14 8.18 20.21
N SER A 51 17.91 7.77 21.20
CA SER A 51 17.47 7.80 22.61
C SER A 51 17.66 9.15 23.28
N VAL A 52 18.47 10.04 22.69
CA VAL A 52 18.80 11.35 23.28
C VAL A 52 18.27 12.54 22.46
N VAL A 53 18.00 12.35 21.17
CA VAL A 53 17.42 13.40 20.31
C VAL A 53 15.94 13.13 20.13
N SER A 54 15.11 14.11 20.53
CA SER A 54 13.66 13.95 20.41
C SER A 54 13.23 13.84 18.92
N PRO A 55 12.13 13.13 18.63
CA PRO A 55 11.65 12.93 17.26
C PRO A 55 11.35 14.22 16.49
N GLU A 56 10.98 15.30 17.19
CA GLU A 56 10.69 16.61 16.60
C GLU A 56 11.95 17.29 16.02
N ASN A 57 13.12 16.93 16.56
CA ASN A 57 14.40 17.59 16.26
C ASN A 57 15.31 16.76 15.34
N ARG A 58 14.80 15.71 14.73
CA ARG A 58 15.58 14.85 13.83
C ARG A 58 14.75 14.30 12.68
N VAL A 59 15.41 13.84 11.65
CA VAL A 59 14.79 13.05 10.58
C VAL A 59 14.34 11.70 11.16
N LEU A 60 13.11 11.30 10.88
CA LEU A 60 12.59 10.02 11.32
C LEU A 60 13.08 8.90 10.40
N ASP A 61 13.47 7.78 10.99
CA ASP A 61 13.81 6.57 10.25
C ASP A 61 12.62 5.61 10.33
N ILE A 62 11.88 5.44 9.26
CA ILE A 62 10.69 4.59 9.19
C ILE A 62 10.93 3.38 8.29
N ALA A 63 10.23 2.28 8.55
CA ALA A 63 10.30 1.11 7.69
C ALA A 63 8.93 0.69 7.17
N LEU A 64 8.82 0.53 5.86
CA LEU A 64 7.71 -0.17 5.21
C LEU A 64 8.04 -1.67 5.23
N ILE A 65 7.30 -2.42 6.02
CA ILE A 65 7.44 -3.87 6.17
C ILE A 65 6.46 -4.55 5.22
N THR A 66 6.99 -5.33 4.29
CA THR A 66 6.19 -5.95 3.24
C THR A 66 6.63 -7.40 3.00
N GLN A 67 5.92 -8.12 2.14
CA GLN A 67 6.35 -9.39 1.56
C GLN A 67 6.88 -9.15 0.15
N HIS A 68 7.52 -10.17 -0.44
CA HIS A 68 7.93 -10.09 -1.84
C HIS A 68 6.70 -10.20 -2.74
N TYR A 69 6.54 -9.22 -3.62
CA TYR A 69 5.51 -9.18 -4.64
C TYR A 69 6.13 -8.77 -5.97
N SER A 70 5.65 -9.34 -7.06
CA SER A 70 6.18 -9.11 -8.41
C SER A 70 5.24 -8.30 -9.31
N GLU A 71 4.03 -8.00 -8.84
CA GLU A 71 3.03 -7.28 -9.63
C GLU A 71 3.38 -5.78 -9.72
N GLU A 72 3.07 -5.14 -10.84
CA GLU A 72 3.41 -3.74 -11.16
C GLU A 72 2.85 -2.74 -10.12
N PHE A 73 1.68 -3.01 -9.54
CA PHE A 73 1.08 -2.17 -8.49
C PHE A 73 2.06 -1.88 -7.35
N TYR A 74 2.90 -2.85 -6.97
CA TYR A 74 3.85 -2.66 -5.87
C TYR A 74 4.98 -1.69 -6.20
N ALA A 75 5.36 -1.58 -7.47
CA ALA A 75 6.33 -0.57 -7.90
C ALA A 75 5.77 0.84 -7.72
N TYR A 76 4.48 1.06 -8.03
CA TYR A 76 3.80 2.33 -7.75
C TYR A 76 3.72 2.62 -6.27
N LEU A 77 3.32 1.63 -5.48
CA LEU A 77 3.23 1.77 -4.03
C LEU A 77 4.57 2.19 -3.43
N TYR A 78 5.65 1.50 -3.78
CA TYR A 78 6.98 1.81 -3.25
C TYR A 78 7.47 3.19 -3.70
N SER A 79 7.21 3.57 -4.95
CA SER A 79 7.55 4.89 -5.48
C SER A 79 6.79 6.01 -4.76
N ALA A 80 5.50 5.82 -4.46
CA ALA A 80 4.70 6.78 -3.70
C ALA A 80 5.25 6.96 -2.28
N PHE A 81 5.55 5.85 -1.58
CA PHE A 81 6.12 5.91 -0.24
C PHE A 81 7.49 6.58 -0.21
N ASP A 82 8.36 6.32 -1.20
CA ASP A 82 9.67 6.99 -1.33
C ASP A 82 9.49 8.50 -1.54
N LYS A 83 8.68 8.90 -2.51
CA LYS A 83 8.35 10.31 -2.80
C LYS A 83 7.85 11.04 -1.55
N ILE A 84 6.80 10.52 -0.90
CA ILE A 84 6.19 11.17 0.26
C ILE A 84 7.15 11.18 1.46
N SER A 85 7.98 10.15 1.65
CA SER A 85 8.99 10.14 2.71
C SER A 85 9.98 11.29 2.56
N ILE A 86 10.41 11.61 1.34
CA ILE A 86 11.29 12.76 1.04
C ILE A 86 10.56 14.06 1.39
N GLU A 87 9.32 14.23 0.95
CA GLU A 87 8.51 15.42 1.21
C GLU A 87 8.27 15.65 2.71
N ARG A 88 8.13 14.59 3.49
CA ARG A 88 7.94 14.61 4.95
C ARG A 88 9.25 14.58 5.75
N ASN A 89 10.40 14.69 5.07
CA ASN A 89 11.72 14.63 5.71
C ASN A 89 11.92 13.38 6.58
N CYS A 90 11.51 12.22 6.05
CA CYS A 90 11.72 10.90 6.66
C CYS A 90 12.70 10.09 5.83
N ASN A 91 13.47 9.20 6.45
CA ASN A 91 14.18 8.15 5.74
C ASN A 91 13.30 6.91 5.69
N LEU A 92 13.04 6.42 4.49
CA LEU A 92 12.29 5.19 4.29
C LEU A 92 13.23 4.02 4.04
N THR A 93 13.01 2.91 4.74
CA THR A 93 13.57 1.61 4.41
C THR A 93 12.44 0.67 4.01
N ILE A 94 12.53 0.03 2.85
CA ILE A 94 11.60 -1.03 2.45
C ILE A 94 12.22 -2.37 2.85
N HIS A 95 11.54 -3.11 3.72
CA HIS A 95 12.01 -4.38 4.25
C HIS A 95 11.05 -5.51 3.89
N SER A 96 11.53 -6.47 3.08
CA SER A 96 10.76 -7.65 2.71
C SER A 96 10.98 -8.77 3.72
N VAL A 97 9.93 -9.11 4.46
CA VAL A 97 9.96 -10.22 5.43
C VAL A 97 9.89 -11.58 4.72
N ARG A 98 10.59 -12.56 5.27
CA ARG A 98 10.67 -13.92 4.72
C ARG A 98 9.89 -14.89 5.58
N HIS A 99 9.10 -15.76 4.96
CA HIS A 99 8.38 -16.82 5.68
C HIS A 99 9.27 -17.80 6.47
N THR A 100 10.58 -17.82 6.20
CA THR A 100 11.55 -18.70 6.85
C THR A 100 12.00 -18.21 8.23
N LYS A 101 11.67 -16.96 8.61
CA LYS A 101 12.04 -16.37 9.90
C LYS A 101 10.81 -16.00 10.72
N PRO A 102 10.84 -16.11 12.05
CA PRO A 102 9.76 -15.63 12.90
C PRO A 102 9.59 -14.11 12.75
N LEU A 103 8.46 -13.67 12.20
CA LEU A 103 8.15 -12.25 11.92
C LEU A 103 8.41 -11.35 13.13
N ILE A 104 7.96 -11.74 14.31
CA ILE A 104 8.13 -10.95 15.55
C ILE A 104 9.62 -10.75 15.90
N GLY A 105 10.46 -11.76 15.73
CA GLY A 105 11.88 -11.63 15.95
C GLY A 105 12.54 -10.66 14.97
N GLU A 106 12.09 -10.67 13.72
CA GLU A 106 12.55 -9.75 12.67
C GLU A 106 12.13 -8.32 12.97
N LEU A 107 10.85 -8.07 13.31
CA LEU A 107 10.36 -6.76 13.72
C LEU A 107 11.07 -6.23 14.98
N SER A 108 11.30 -7.08 15.99
CA SER A 108 12.02 -6.71 17.19
C SER A 108 13.50 -6.35 16.91
N PHE A 109 14.10 -6.96 15.91
CA PHE A 109 15.44 -6.57 15.46
C PHE A 109 15.44 -5.22 14.74
N LEU A 110 14.49 -5.03 13.80
CA LEU A 110 14.36 -3.80 13.02
C LEU A 110 14.00 -2.59 13.90
N SER A 111 13.20 -2.78 14.96
CA SER A 111 12.81 -1.69 15.87
C SER A 111 13.97 -0.99 16.56
N LYS A 112 15.13 -1.65 16.65
CA LYS A 112 16.36 -1.03 17.18
C LYS A 112 16.89 0.09 16.28
N ASN A 113 16.57 0.04 14.99
CA ASN A 113 17.10 0.94 13.97
C ASN A 113 16.04 1.82 13.27
N HIS A 114 14.76 1.64 13.59
CA HIS A 114 13.68 2.45 13.04
C HIS A 114 12.84 3.05 14.16
N ASP A 115 12.18 4.14 13.88
CA ASP A 115 11.32 4.86 14.83
C ASP A 115 9.88 4.35 14.79
N GLY A 116 9.49 3.75 13.68
CA GLY A 116 8.17 3.18 13.49
C GLY A 116 8.06 2.33 12.23
N PHE A 117 6.96 1.58 12.15
CA PHE A 117 6.68 0.69 11.02
C PHE A 117 5.37 1.01 10.33
N ILE A 118 5.37 0.89 9.00
CA ILE A 118 4.17 0.78 8.18
C ILE A 118 4.09 -0.68 7.72
N LEU A 119 3.03 -1.39 8.10
CA LEU A 119 2.86 -2.80 7.77
C LEU A 119 2.02 -2.96 6.52
N PHE A 120 2.58 -3.57 5.48
CA PHE A 120 1.86 -4.03 4.30
C PHE A 120 1.97 -5.54 4.16
N LEU A 121 1.19 -6.26 4.95
CA LEU A 121 1.18 -7.72 5.06
C LEU A 121 -0.25 -8.26 4.83
N PRO A 122 -0.80 -8.13 3.60
CA PRO A 122 -2.22 -8.39 3.32
C PRO A 122 -2.65 -9.85 3.47
N THR A 123 -1.70 -10.78 3.57
CA THR A 123 -1.97 -12.20 3.80
C THR A 123 -1.81 -12.64 5.24
N LEU A 124 -1.43 -11.70 6.13
CA LEU A 124 -1.24 -12.00 7.55
C LEU A 124 -2.60 -12.08 8.25
N ASP A 125 -2.81 -13.14 9.01
CA ASP A 125 -4.04 -13.37 9.75
C ASP A 125 -4.21 -12.42 10.96
N PRO A 126 -5.45 -12.19 11.43
CA PRO A 126 -5.72 -11.29 12.56
C PRO A 126 -5.04 -11.68 13.88
N PHE A 127 -4.85 -12.98 14.12
CA PHE A 127 -4.15 -13.46 15.32
C PHE A 127 -2.70 -13.01 15.32
N SER A 128 -2.03 -13.13 14.17
CA SER A 128 -0.64 -12.68 13.99
C SER A 128 -0.51 -11.16 14.15
N TYR A 129 -1.48 -10.36 13.65
CA TYR A 129 -1.51 -8.91 13.90
C TYR A 129 -1.64 -8.57 15.38
N ASN A 130 -2.54 -9.25 16.12
CA ASN A 130 -2.68 -9.06 17.56
C ASN A 130 -1.41 -9.43 18.32
N LYS A 131 -0.75 -10.52 17.94
CA LYS A 131 0.52 -10.93 18.54
C LYS A 131 1.65 -9.90 18.30
N ILE A 132 1.68 -9.25 17.13
CA ILE A 132 2.60 -8.13 16.89
C ILE A 132 2.29 -6.99 17.87
N LYS A 133 1.02 -6.60 18.02
CA LYS A 133 0.59 -5.53 18.92
C LYS A 133 0.98 -5.79 20.38
N GLU A 134 0.76 -7.00 20.87
CA GLU A 134 1.12 -7.42 22.22
C GLU A 134 2.65 -7.38 22.45
N THR A 135 3.40 -7.90 21.49
CA THR A 135 4.88 -8.02 21.63
C THR A 135 5.61 -6.69 21.44
N MET A 136 5.12 -5.89 20.49
CA MET A 136 5.71 -4.57 20.14
C MET A 136 5.13 -3.42 20.97
N ASN A 137 4.57 -3.72 22.14
CA ASN A 137 3.86 -2.83 23.05
C ASN A 137 4.31 -1.36 22.95
N ASN A 138 3.38 -0.46 22.60
CA ASN A 138 3.60 0.99 22.41
C ASN A 138 4.59 1.38 21.29
N TYR A 139 5.16 0.44 20.55
CA TYR A 139 5.98 0.79 19.39
C TYR A 139 5.10 1.40 18.27
N PRO A 140 5.51 2.53 17.63
CA PRO A 140 4.71 3.17 16.60
C PRO A 140 4.52 2.28 15.37
N ILE A 141 3.28 1.88 15.13
CA ILE A 141 2.90 1.05 13.98
C ILE A 141 1.61 1.59 13.36
N VAL A 142 1.60 1.63 12.03
CA VAL A 142 0.44 1.87 11.16
C VAL A 142 0.34 0.72 10.18
N SER A 143 -0.85 0.37 9.71
CA SER A 143 -1.06 -0.66 8.69
C SER A 143 -1.65 -0.03 7.42
N ILE A 144 -1.25 -0.55 6.26
CA ILE A 144 -1.89 -0.27 4.97
C ILE A 144 -2.45 -1.55 4.32
N ALA A 145 -2.39 -2.67 5.05
CA ALA A 145 -2.98 -3.91 4.59
C ALA A 145 -4.48 -3.95 4.90
N PRO A 146 -5.32 -4.28 3.91
CA PRO A 146 -6.74 -4.49 4.14
C PRO A 146 -6.97 -5.63 5.11
N SER A 147 -7.80 -5.39 6.14
CA SER A 147 -8.17 -6.40 7.14
C SER A 147 -9.63 -6.22 7.54
N PHE A 148 -10.25 -7.27 8.09
CA PHE A 148 -11.60 -7.17 8.61
C PHE A 148 -11.65 -6.21 9.82
N GLU A 149 -10.79 -6.45 10.80
CA GLU A 149 -10.64 -5.61 11.98
C GLU A 149 -9.31 -4.85 11.97
N ALA A 150 -9.33 -3.59 12.37
CA ALA A 150 -8.13 -2.79 12.52
C ALA A 150 -7.47 -3.06 13.87
N VAL A 151 -6.32 -3.74 13.85
CA VAL A 151 -5.47 -3.92 15.05
C VAL A 151 -4.59 -2.69 15.29
N PHE A 152 -4.12 -2.07 14.22
CA PHE A 152 -3.43 -0.78 14.16
C PHE A 152 -4.26 0.23 13.38
N ASP A 153 -3.98 1.53 13.50
CA ASP A 153 -4.54 2.48 12.57
C ASP A 153 -4.22 2.02 11.16
N THR A 154 -5.27 1.82 10.37
CA THR A 154 -5.17 1.18 9.06
C THR A 154 -5.73 2.11 7.99
N TYR A 155 -4.95 2.35 6.96
CA TYR A 155 -5.31 3.08 5.76
C TYR A 155 -5.39 2.10 4.60
N THR A 156 -6.47 2.09 3.86
CA THR A 156 -6.66 1.17 2.72
C THR A 156 -7.65 1.75 1.74
N PHE A 157 -7.61 1.32 0.49
CA PHE A 157 -8.54 1.80 -0.52
C PHE A 157 -9.96 1.30 -0.26
N ASP A 158 -10.97 2.10 -0.65
CA ASP A 158 -12.37 1.65 -0.65
C ASP A 158 -12.60 0.66 -1.79
N SER A 159 -12.17 -0.56 -1.55
CA SER A 159 -12.25 -1.65 -2.53
C SER A 159 -13.69 -2.04 -2.87
N TYR A 160 -14.63 -1.87 -1.93
CA TYR A 160 -16.05 -2.13 -2.19
C TYR A 160 -16.64 -1.08 -3.13
N LEU A 161 -16.37 0.21 -2.85
CA LEU A 161 -16.76 1.31 -3.74
C LEU A 161 -16.21 1.10 -5.15
N GLY A 162 -14.94 0.70 -5.29
CA GLY A 162 -14.33 0.49 -6.61
C GLY A 162 -15.04 -0.60 -7.43
N GLY A 163 -15.39 -1.72 -6.80
CA GLY A 163 -16.23 -2.74 -7.44
C GLY A 163 -17.61 -2.20 -7.84
N SER A 164 -18.24 -1.43 -6.97
CA SER A 164 -19.53 -0.79 -7.25
C SER A 164 -19.46 0.20 -8.42
N LEU A 165 -18.40 1.02 -8.51
CA LEU A 165 -18.20 1.95 -9.62
C LEU A 165 -18.05 1.23 -10.96
N ALA A 166 -17.32 0.12 -11.00
CA ALA A 166 -17.19 -0.70 -12.21
C ALA A 166 -18.54 -1.28 -12.65
N ALA A 167 -19.37 -1.76 -11.72
CA ALA A 167 -20.71 -2.26 -12.03
C ALA A 167 -21.62 -1.15 -12.57
N LYS A 168 -21.64 0.02 -11.92
CA LYS A 168 -22.44 1.17 -12.35
C LYS A 168 -22.06 1.62 -13.75
N ALA A 169 -20.76 1.64 -14.09
CA ALA A 169 -20.32 2.03 -15.43
C ALA A 169 -20.88 1.09 -16.52
N PHE A 170 -20.92 -0.22 -16.29
CA PHE A 170 -21.53 -1.15 -17.23
C PHE A 170 -23.07 -1.01 -17.30
N LEU A 171 -23.72 -0.78 -16.16
CA LEU A 171 -25.17 -0.55 -16.11
C LEU A 171 -25.57 0.71 -16.87
N GLU A 172 -24.82 1.81 -16.73
CA GLU A 172 -25.02 3.07 -17.47
C GLU A 172 -24.90 2.87 -19.00
N GLU A 173 -24.04 1.97 -19.46
CA GLU A 173 -23.89 1.61 -20.89
C GLU A 173 -24.91 0.55 -21.36
N GLY A 174 -25.83 0.12 -20.49
CA GLY A 174 -26.92 -0.80 -20.83
C GLY A 174 -26.54 -2.28 -20.88
N TYR A 175 -25.42 -2.69 -20.32
CA TYR A 175 -25.08 -4.11 -20.20
C TYR A 175 -26.06 -4.83 -19.28
N THR A 176 -26.44 -6.05 -19.67
CA THR A 176 -27.34 -6.93 -18.92
C THR A 176 -26.70 -8.26 -18.51
N LYS A 177 -25.52 -8.54 -19.05
CA LYS A 177 -24.71 -9.72 -18.71
C LYS A 177 -23.41 -9.27 -18.07
N PHE A 178 -23.10 -9.85 -16.94
CA PHE A 178 -21.96 -9.46 -16.14
C PHE A 178 -21.06 -10.64 -15.78
N GLY A 179 -19.75 -10.41 -15.88
CA GLY A 179 -18.74 -11.35 -15.47
C GLY A 179 -17.73 -10.72 -14.52
N ILE A 180 -16.99 -11.56 -13.81
CA ILE A 180 -15.92 -11.11 -12.94
C ILE A 180 -14.70 -12.03 -13.01
N ILE A 181 -13.51 -11.45 -13.11
CA ILE A 181 -12.24 -12.08 -12.85
C ILE A 181 -11.79 -11.63 -11.46
N ARG A 182 -12.07 -12.46 -10.46
CA ARG A 182 -11.78 -12.12 -9.07
C ARG A 182 -10.32 -12.40 -8.72
N GLY A 183 -9.79 -11.67 -7.74
CA GLY A 183 -8.47 -11.91 -7.19
C GLY A 183 -8.41 -13.11 -6.25
N PRO A 184 -7.24 -13.37 -5.61
CA PRO A 184 -7.03 -14.45 -4.67
C PRO A 184 -7.97 -14.37 -3.47
N LEU A 185 -8.56 -15.48 -3.07
CA LEU A 185 -9.53 -15.53 -1.97
C LEU A 185 -8.93 -15.19 -0.59
N GLN A 186 -7.63 -15.34 -0.46
CA GLN A 186 -6.91 -15.03 0.79
C GLN A 186 -6.73 -13.53 1.02
N LYS A 187 -6.92 -12.71 -0.01
CA LYS A 187 -6.78 -11.25 0.05
C LYS A 187 -8.14 -10.62 0.28
N TRP A 188 -8.27 -9.90 1.38
CA TRP A 188 -9.53 -9.28 1.80
C TRP A 188 -10.04 -8.25 0.78
N GLU A 189 -9.16 -7.46 0.19
CA GLU A 189 -9.51 -6.49 -0.85
C GLU A 189 -10.15 -7.15 -2.08
N ALA A 190 -9.69 -8.36 -2.46
CA ALA A 190 -10.26 -9.10 -3.58
C ALA A 190 -11.73 -9.46 -3.33
N ALA A 191 -12.05 -9.85 -2.11
CA ALA A 191 -13.43 -10.14 -1.70
C ALA A 191 -14.30 -8.86 -1.72
N LEU A 192 -13.76 -7.73 -1.24
CA LEU A 192 -14.47 -6.45 -1.23
C LEU A 192 -14.73 -5.94 -2.65
N ARG A 193 -13.73 -5.96 -3.56
CA ARG A 193 -13.89 -5.59 -4.98
C ARG A 193 -14.98 -6.43 -5.63
N ARG A 194 -14.93 -7.75 -5.43
CA ARG A 194 -15.94 -8.68 -5.94
C ARG A 194 -17.34 -8.39 -5.40
N ASN A 195 -17.46 -8.20 -4.08
CA ASN A 195 -18.77 -7.98 -3.45
C ASN A 195 -19.37 -6.65 -3.88
N GLY A 196 -18.60 -5.56 -3.94
CA GLY A 196 -19.07 -4.27 -4.42
C GLY A 196 -19.62 -4.35 -5.84
N PHE A 197 -18.94 -5.05 -6.75
CA PHE A 197 -19.42 -5.28 -8.11
C PHE A 197 -20.69 -6.13 -8.11
N LYS A 198 -20.67 -7.28 -7.45
CA LYS A 198 -21.77 -8.23 -7.44
C LYS A 198 -23.04 -7.64 -6.83
N ASP A 199 -22.93 -7.04 -5.64
CA ASP A 199 -24.07 -6.50 -4.92
C ASP A 199 -24.73 -5.36 -5.72
N THR A 200 -23.92 -4.52 -6.39
CA THR A 200 -24.45 -3.46 -7.26
C THR A 200 -25.21 -4.01 -8.47
N VAL A 201 -24.67 -5.03 -9.14
CA VAL A 201 -25.34 -5.73 -10.25
C VAL A 201 -26.64 -6.38 -9.77
N GLU A 202 -26.64 -7.05 -8.62
CA GLU A 202 -27.82 -7.76 -8.10
C GLU A 202 -28.90 -6.81 -7.59
N ASN A 203 -28.55 -5.67 -7.01
CA ASN A 203 -29.49 -4.63 -6.58
C ASN A 203 -30.27 -3.98 -7.75
N GLU A 204 -29.66 -3.96 -8.95
CA GLU A 204 -30.32 -3.50 -10.18
C GLU A 204 -31.07 -4.63 -10.93
N GLY A 205 -31.29 -5.76 -10.26
CA GLY A 205 -32.10 -6.88 -10.78
C GLY A 205 -31.37 -7.79 -11.77
N HIS A 206 -30.06 -7.65 -11.92
CA HIS A 206 -29.21 -8.47 -12.78
C HIS A 206 -28.46 -9.55 -12.01
N LYS A 207 -27.65 -10.38 -12.71
CA LYS A 207 -26.81 -11.42 -12.09
C LYS A 207 -25.43 -11.45 -12.70
N VAL A 208 -24.42 -11.72 -11.89
CA VAL A 208 -23.11 -12.11 -12.38
C VAL A 208 -23.21 -13.57 -12.86
N ILE A 209 -23.16 -13.75 -14.18
CA ILE A 209 -23.34 -15.07 -14.81
C ILE A 209 -22.04 -15.82 -15.05
N TRP A 210 -20.89 -15.17 -14.86
CA TRP A 210 -19.57 -15.76 -14.98
C TRP A 210 -18.65 -15.20 -13.90
N ASP A 211 -18.02 -16.07 -13.12
CA ASP A 211 -17.11 -15.78 -12.03
C ASP A 211 -15.86 -16.65 -12.17
N TYR A 212 -14.73 -16.05 -12.50
CA TYR A 212 -13.47 -16.74 -12.69
C TYR A 212 -12.51 -16.44 -11.56
N LYS A 213 -11.87 -17.48 -11.00
CA LYS A 213 -10.88 -17.34 -9.94
C LYS A 213 -9.52 -17.00 -10.56
N GLY A 214 -9.09 -15.76 -10.45
CA GLY A 214 -7.76 -15.30 -10.80
C GLY A 214 -6.80 -15.27 -9.61
N ASP A 215 -5.57 -14.85 -9.90
CA ASP A 215 -4.46 -14.76 -8.94
C ASP A 215 -3.68 -13.43 -9.03
N TYR A 216 -4.23 -12.45 -9.77
CA TYR A 216 -3.65 -11.15 -10.09
C TYR A 216 -2.57 -11.16 -11.19
N SER A 217 -2.16 -12.32 -11.71
CA SER A 217 -1.18 -12.40 -12.79
C SER A 217 -1.79 -12.11 -14.17
N PHE A 218 -0.94 -11.68 -15.11
CA PHE A 218 -1.30 -11.51 -16.51
C PHE A 218 -1.79 -12.84 -17.13
N GLU A 219 -1.09 -13.93 -16.87
CA GLU A 219 -1.42 -15.28 -17.37
C GLU A 219 -2.78 -15.76 -16.85
N SER A 220 -3.18 -15.33 -15.67
CA SER A 220 -4.51 -15.63 -15.14
C SER A 220 -5.60 -14.91 -15.91
N GLY A 221 -5.33 -13.70 -16.42
CA GLY A 221 -6.20 -12.98 -17.34
C GLY A 221 -6.39 -13.71 -18.65
N GLU A 222 -5.30 -14.19 -19.28
CA GLU A 222 -5.36 -15.00 -20.51
C GLU A 222 -6.18 -16.28 -20.31
N LYS A 223 -5.93 -17.00 -19.23
CA LYS A 223 -6.70 -18.21 -18.87
C LYS A 223 -8.19 -17.90 -18.66
N ALA A 224 -8.51 -16.73 -18.09
CA ALA A 224 -9.88 -16.28 -17.93
C ALA A 224 -10.58 -16.11 -19.30
N PHE A 225 -9.91 -15.50 -20.28
CA PHE A 225 -10.42 -15.41 -21.64
C PHE A 225 -10.68 -16.79 -22.24
N HIS A 226 -9.73 -17.73 -22.21
CA HIS A 226 -9.90 -19.08 -22.72
C HIS A 226 -11.01 -19.87 -22.01
N ASN A 227 -11.36 -19.51 -20.78
CA ASN A 227 -12.48 -20.11 -20.07
C ASN A 227 -13.83 -19.53 -20.52
N ILE A 228 -13.93 -18.19 -20.67
CA ILE A 228 -15.20 -17.53 -20.99
C ILE A 228 -15.61 -17.78 -22.43
N VAL A 229 -14.68 -17.75 -23.39
CA VAL A 229 -15.00 -17.89 -24.83
C VAL A 229 -15.71 -19.20 -25.16
N LYS A 230 -15.52 -20.23 -24.35
CA LYS A 230 -16.20 -21.52 -24.45
C LYS A 230 -17.65 -21.50 -23.94
N LYS A 231 -18.03 -20.47 -23.19
CA LYS A 231 -19.33 -20.39 -22.50
C LYS A 231 -20.17 -19.22 -22.99
N ILE A 232 -19.54 -18.06 -23.22
CA ILE A 232 -20.19 -16.80 -23.56
C ILE A 232 -19.36 -16.16 -24.68
N ASN A 233 -19.95 -16.04 -25.85
CA ASN A 233 -19.19 -15.62 -27.03
C ASN A 233 -19.07 -14.10 -27.18
N LYS A 234 -20.01 -13.32 -26.64
CA LYS A 234 -20.04 -11.85 -26.75
C LYS A 234 -21.06 -11.19 -25.83
N ASP A 235 -21.01 -9.87 -25.80
CA ASP A 235 -22.01 -8.99 -25.19
C ASP A 235 -22.07 -9.21 -23.66
N ILE A 236 -20.95 -8.99 -22.99
CA ILE A 236 -20.81 -9.10 -21.54
C ILE A 236 -19.85 -8.04 -21.01
N GLY A 237 -20.22 -7.38 -19.92
CA GLY A 237 -19.33 -6.50 -19.14
C GLY A 237 -18.57 -7.29 -18.10
N ILE A 238 -17.24 -7.25 -18.14
CA ILE A 238 -16.35 -8.03 -17.26
C ILE A 238 -15.58 -7.07 -16.36
N PHE A 239 -15.72 -7.27 -15.06
CA PHE A 239 -14.85 -6.61 -14.07
C PHE A 239 -13.68 -7.51 -13.71
N ALA A 240 -12.45 -7.06 -13.99
CA ALA A 240 -11.24 -7.70 -13.52
C ALA A 240 -10.76 -7.03 -12.24
N SER A 241 -10.50 -7.81 -11.19
CA SER A 241 -10.13 -7.30 -9.86
C SER A 241 -8.75 -6.62 -9.82
N ASN A 242 -7.97 -6.64 -10.91
CA ASN A 242 -6.82 -5.78 -11.15
C ASN A 242 -6.57 -5.57 -12.65
N ASP A 243 -5.75 -4.58 -12.99
CA ASP A 243 -5.41 -4.22 -14.36
C ASP A 243 -4.58 -5.29 -15.06
N GLN A 244 -3.70 -5.97 -14.34
CA GLN A 244 -2.81 -6.97 -14.92
C GLN A 244 -3.59 -8.15 -15.49
N MET A 245 -4.60 -8.65 -14.78
CA MET A 245 -5.53 -9.65 -15.32
C MET A 245 -6.38 -9.10 -16.48
N ALA A 246 -6.83 -7.83 -16.38
CA ALA A 246 -7.59 -7.20 -17.46
C ALA A 246 -6.78 -7.12 -18.75
N VAL A 247 -5.52 -6.69 -18.68
CA VAL A 247 -4.61 -6.62 -19.84
C VAL A 247 -4.33 -8.02 -20.40
N GLY A 248 -4.09 -9.03 -19.56
CA GLY A 248 -3.93 -10.41 -20.01
C GLY A 248 -5.18 -10.95 -20.73
N PHE A 249 -6.38 -10.63 -20.22
CA PHE A 249 -7.63 -10.97 -20.89
C PHE A 249 -7.76 -10.29 -22.25
N ILE A 250 -7.46 -9.00 -22.35
CA ILE A 250 -7.52 -8.23 -23.60
C ILE A 250 -6.52 -8.81 -24.62
N HIS A 251 -5.29 -9.08 -24.18
CA HIS A 251 -4.24 -9.67 -25.02
C HIS A 251 -4.73 -10.96 -25.68
N ALA A 252 -5.20 -11.93 -24.90
CA ALA A 252 -5.70 -13.18 -25.41
C ALA A 252 -6.96 -13.01 -26.30
N ALA A 253 -7.84 -12.05 -25.99
CA ALA A 253 -9.01 -11.76 -26.81
C ALA A 253 -8.60 -11.26 -28.22
N LEU A 254 -7.64 -10.33 -28.29
CA LEU A 254 -7.15 -9.78 -29.54
C LEU A 254 -6.44 -10.84 -30.40
N GLU A 255 -5.63 -11.73 -29.80
CA GLU A 255 -5.01 -12.87 -30.49
C GLU A 255 -6.05 -13.83 -31.12
N HIS A 256 -7.26 -13.88 -30.53
CA HIS A 256 -8.36 -14.70 -31.05
C HIS A 256 -9.35 -13.89 -31.91
N ASN A 257 -8.91 -12.75 -32.46
CA ASN A 257 -9.70 -11.86 -33.33
C ASN A 257 -11.02 -11.37 -32.68
N LYS A 258 -11.06 -11.25 -31.35
CA LYS A 258 -12.17 -10.63 -30.64
C LYS A 258 -11.96 -9.13 -30.54
N GLN A 259 -13.06 -8.38 -30.56
CA GLN A 259 -13.06 -6.93 -30.47
C GLN A 259 -13.42 -6.49 -29.04
N ILE A 260 -12.58 -5.63 -28.48
CA ILE A 260 -12.84 -4.94 -27.20
C ILE A 260 -13.18 -3.49 -27.53
N PRO A 261 -14.30 -2.97 -27.05
CA PRO A 261 -15.28 -3.55 -26.10
C PRO A 261 -16.43 -4.36 -26.77
N LYS A 262 -16.51 -4.43 -28.08
CA LYS A 262 -17.69 -4.92 -28.82
C LYS A 262 -18.09 -6.36 -28.49
N ASP A 263 -17.13 -7.29 -28.40
CA ASP A 263 -17.42 -8.68 -28.00
C ASP A 263 -17.39 -8.82 -26.48
N TYR A 264 -16.38 -8.23 -25.83
CA TYR A 264 -16.18 -8.23 -24.39
C TYR A 264 -15.81 -6.82 -23.95
N ALA A 265 -16.64 -6.20 -23.13
CA ALA A 265 -16.24 -4.99 -22.42
C ALA A 265 -15.51 -5.38 -21.13
N ILE A 266 -14.48 -4.62 -20.76
CA ILE A 266 -13.70 -4.93 -19.55
C ILE A 266 -13.30 -3.66 -18.81
N ILE A 267 -13.43 -3.72 -17.48
CA ILE A 267 -12.95 -2.68 -16.55
C ILE A 267 -11.95 -3.34 -15.59
N GLY A 268 -10.80 -2.71 -15.41
CA GLY A 268 -9.73 -3.14 -14.49
C GLY A 268 -9.80 -2.44 -13.13
N TYR A 269 -8.70 -2.52 -12.40
CA TYR A 269 -8.49 -1.91 -11.08
C TYR A 269 -7.00 -1.66 -10.87
N ASP A 270 -6.60 -0.55 -10.30
CA ASP A 270 -5.28 -0.06 -9.88
C ASP A 270 -4.72 1.10 -10.73
N ASN A 271 -5.17 1.30 -11.98
CA ASN A 271 -4.70 2.33 -12.93
C ASN A 271 -3.17 2.29 -13.18
N ILE A 272 -2.59 1.09 -13.32
CA ILE A 272 -1.17 0.88 -13.61
C ILE A 272 -0.77 1.43 -14.99
N LEU A 273 0.53 1.51 -15.31
CA LEU A 273 1.02 2.08 -16.57
C LEU A 273 0.42 1.37 -17.78
N PHE A 274 0.37 0.04 -17.76
CA PHE A 274 -0.18 -0.73 -18.87
C PHE A 274 -1.64 -0.37 -19.19
N SER A 275 -2.45 0.05 -18.23
CA SER A 275 -3.81 0.51 -18.49
C SER A 275 -3.87 1.76 -19.40
N LYS A 276 -2.81 2.55 -19.42
CA LYS A 276 -2.69 3.81 -20.17
C LYS A 276 -2.04 3.64 -21.55
N ILE A 277 -1.14 2.68 -21.70
CA ILE A 277 -0.31 2.51 -22.92
C ILE A 277 -0.71 1.30 -23.76
N PHE A 278 -1.33 0.28 -23.18
CA PHE A 278 -1.84 -0.88 -23.92
C PHE A 278 -3.04 -0.46 -24.77
N PHE A 279 -3.18 -1.06 -25.97
CA PHE A 279 -4.31 -0.74 -26.84
C PHE A 279 -5.23 -1.95 -27.00
N PRO A 280 -6.58 -1.76 -26.86
CA PRO A 280 -7.28 -0.55 -26.46
C PRO A 280 -6.94 -0.13 -25.01
N LYS A 281 -6.96 1.18 -24.72
CA LYS A 281 -6.64 1.70 -23.37
C LYS A 281 -7.68 1.23 -22.36
N LEU A 282 -7.20 0.68 -21.26
CA LEU A 282 -8.06 0.05 -20.26
C LEU A 282 -8.79 1.09 -19.39
N THR A 283 -10.13 1.02 -19.38
CA THR A 283 -10.97 1.64 -18.34
C THR A 283 -10.69 0.92 -17.02
N THR A 284 -10.45 1.67 -15.95
CA THR A 284 -10.01 1.10 -14.68
C THR A 284 -10.42 1.93 -13.49
N ILE A 285 -10.40 1.33 -12.32
CA ILE A 285 -10.54 2.04 -11.05
C ILE A 285 -9.15 2.54 -10.62
N ASP A 286 -9.05 3.85 -10.44
CA ASP A 286 -7.84 4.50 -9.92
C ASP A 286 -7.74 4.38 -8.42
N THR A 287 -6.52 4.09 -7.96
CA THR A 287 -6.17 4.03 -6.54
C THR A 287 -5.13 5.11 -6.27
N ASP A 288 -5.48 6.11 -5.45
CA ASP A 288 -4.54 7.16 -5.08
C ASP A 288 -3.50 6.64 -4.08
N VAL A 289 -2.43 6.04 -4.62
CA VAL A 289 -1.33 5.50 -3.81
C VAL A 289 -0.51 6.61 -3.13
N ASP A 290 -0.47 7.81 -3.70
CA ASP A 290 0.19 8.97 -3.08
C ASP A 290 -0.56 9.39 -1.82
N GLN A 291 -1.90 9.51 -1.88
CA GLN A 291 -2.74 9.80 -0.71
C GLN A 291 -2.62 8.70 0.37
N LEU A 292 -2.60 7.43 -0.03
CA LEU A 292 -2.39 6.33 0.91
C LEU A 292 -1.05 6.46 1.66
N ALA A 293 0.03 6.77 0.93
CA ALA A 293 1.36 6.95 1.51
C ALA A 293 1.41 8.16 2.44
N GLU A 294 0.81 9.28 2.03
CA GLU A 294 0.72 10.51 2.82
C GLU A 294 0.02 10.28 4.15
N GLU A 295 -1.19 9.74 4.14
CA GLU A 295 -1.97 9.46 5.34
C GLU A 295 -1.25 8.48 6.29
N ALA A 296 -0.61 7.44 5.75
CA ALA A 296 0.11 6.45 6.54
C ALA A 296 1.37 7.04 7.19
N ILE A 297 2.17 7.80 6.44
CA ILE A 297 3.41 8.44 6.95
C ILE A 297 3.06 9.53 7.97
N ASP A 298 2.06 10.36 7.70
CA ASP A 298 1.64 11.43 8.62
C ASP A 298 1.12 10.84 9.93
N GLN A 299 0.29 9.80 9.89
CA GLN A 299 -0.19 9.14 11.10
C GLN A 299 0.93 8.46 11.88
N LEU A 300 1.88 7.80 11.18
CA LEU A 300 3.03 7.19 11.82
C LEU A 300 3.90 8.25 12.52
N SER A 301 4.15 9.38 11.85
CA SER A 301 4.91 10.50 12.40
C SER A 301 4.27 11.06 13.67
N ARG A 302 2.94 11.25 13.68
CA ARG A 302 2.18 11.66 14.86
C ARG A 302 2.31 10.67 16.03
N ARG A 303 2.31 9.36 15.72
CA ARG A 303 2.51 8.33 16.75
C ARG A 303 3.92 8.34 17.32
N ILE A 304 4.94 8.50 16.48
CA ILE A 304 6.34 8.60 16.89
C ILE A 304 6.57 9.82 17.80
N LYS A 305 5.92 10.96 17.49
CA LYS A 305 6.00 12.21 18.25
C LYS A 305 5.08 12.25 19.49
N ASN A 306 4.33 11.17 19.75
CA ASN A 306 3.33 11.10 20.83
C ASN A 306 2.21 12.14 20.75
N GLU A 307 1.89 12.62 19.55
CA GLU A 307 0.80 13.59 19.30
C GLU A 307 -0.59 12.90 19.30
N VAL A 308 -0.65 11.58 19.37
CA VAL A 308 -1.88 10.78 19.38
C VAL A 308 -1.97 9.94 20.64
N ASN A 309 -3.16 9.83 21.19
CA ASN A 309 -3.40 8.92 22.32
C ASN A 309 -3.25 7.46 21.84
N LEU A 310 -2.19 6.79 22.29
CA LEU A 310 -1.88 5.40 21.92
C LEU A 310 -2.87 4.39 22.51
N ASN A 311 -3.62 4.77 23.56
CA ASN A 311 -4.59 3.89 24.23
C ASN A 311 -5.99 3.91 23.59
N ARG A 312 -6.21 4.70 22.52
CA ARG A 312 -7.46 4.67 21.77
C ARG A 312 -7.57 3.43 20.90
N SER A 313 -8.78 3.03 20.58
CA SER A 313 -9.03 1.99 19.59
C SER A 313 -8.44 2.36 18.24
N ALA A 314 -7.91 1.38 17.53
CA ALA A 314 -7.44 1.54 16.16
C ALA A 314 -8.57 2.01 15.23
N ARG A 315 -8.24 2.79 14.22
CA ARG A 315 -9.19 3.29 13.22
C ARG A 315 -8.86 2.70 11.86
N LYS A 316 -9.89 2.45 11.06
CA LYS A 316 -9.76 2.14 9.64
C LYS A 316 -10.22 3.36 8.85
N THR A 317 -9.34 3.86 7.99
CA THR A 317 -9.60 4.96 7.05
C THR A 317 -9.63 4.40 5.65
N LEU A 318 -10.69 4.66 4.91
CA LEU A 318 -10.83 4.27 3.52
C LEU A 318 -10.40 5.44 2.63
N ILE A 319 -9.39 5.21 1.80
CA ILE A 319 -8.98 6.13 0.75
C ILE A 319 -9.95 5.97 -0.42
N PRO A 320 -10.57 7.05 -0.90
CA PRO A 320 -11.51 6.98 -2.02
C PRO A 320 -10.83 6.50 -3.29
N VAL A 321 -11.64 5.94 -4.19
CA VAL A 321 -11.20 5.46 -5.50
C VAL A 321 -12.11 6.03 -6.58
N GLU A 322 -11.60 6.16 -7.80
CA GLU A 322 -12.32 6.78 -8.92
C GLU A 322 -12.31 5.88 -10.16
N LEU A 323 -13.34 6.01 -11.00
CA LEU A 323 -13.38 5.35 -12.30
C LEU A 323 -12.73 6.23 -13.36
N ILE A 324 -11.71 5.73 -14.03
CA ILE A 324 -11.07 6.35 -15.18
C ILE A 324 -11.61 5.69 -16.46
N LYS A 325 -12.53 6.37 -17.15
CA LYS A 325 -13.11 5.90 -18.41
C LYS A 325 -12.09 6.02 -19.55
N ARG A 326 -11.93 4.93 -20.32
CA ARG A 326 -11.12 4.83 -21.55
C ARG A 326 -11.84 3.99 -22.60
N ASP A 327 -11.14 3.15 -23.34
CA ASP A 327 -11.63 2.52 -24.57
C ASP A 327 -12.32 1.16 -24.37
N THR A 328 -12.24 0.53 -23.19
CA THR A 328 -12.57 -0.90 -23.03
C THR A 328 -13.93 -1.21 -22.45
N HIS A 329 -14.75 -0.22 -22.09
CA HIS A 329 -16.07 -0.49 -21.49
C HIS A 329 -17.26 0.01 -22.34
N LYS A 330 -16.98 0.81 -23.38
CA LYS A 330 -17.98 1.38 -24.28
C LYS A 330 -17.55 1.26 -25.73
#